data_e4e07a4fa1a08a5a39877972bbf6ab2a
#
_entry.id   e4e07a4fa1a08a5a39877972bbf6ab2a
#
_cell.length_a   1.000
_cell.length_b   1.000
_cell.length_c   1.000
_cell.angle_alpha   90.00
_cell.angle_beta   90.00
_cell.angle_gamma   90.00
#
_symmetry.space_group_name_H-M   'P 1'
#
loop_
_entity.id
_entity.type
_entity.pdbx_description
1 polymer ?
#
loop_
_entity_poly.entity_id
_entity_poly.type
_entity_poly.pdbx_seq_one_letter_code
_entity_poly.pdbx_strand_id
1 'polypeptide(L)'
;MGAVTNDLVEQVLSAAEPAERPLRRQMLDLLLAPSQPAHMTYQEFLNWVDEDTLAEWMDGEVIMTSPASLRHQSIGRFLAQVLGVYTEQCDLGEIILAPFQMKLAESGREPDLLFVAKEHLQRLGDTYLTGPADLAVEIVSPESAGRDRGEKFYEYERAGLPEYWLLDPQTRRAEFYQMGPEGQYHLTAADTEGVYRSVVLPGLWLRVDWLWQQPLPRVLDVLRELGVV
;
A
#
# COMPACT_ATOMS: atom_id res chain seq x y z
N MET A 1 13.29 -16.49 -27.73
CA MET A 1 12.52 -17.68 -27.34
C MET A 1 11.10 -17.50 -27.84
N GLY A 2 10.58 -18.44 -28.70
CA GLY A 2 9.27 -18.28 -29.32
C GLY A 2 8.15 -18.32 -28.28
N ALA A 3 7.18 -17.42 -28.45
CA ALA A 3 5.98 -17.40 -27.66
C ALA A 3 5.29 -18.77 -27.71
N VAL A 4 5.10 -19.42 -26.58
CA VAL A 4 4.25 -20.59 -26.44
C VAL A 4 2.83 -20.10 -26.72
N THR A 5 2.27 -20.52 -27.86
CA THR A 5 0.94 -20.06 -28.27
C THR A 5 -0.14 -20.71 -27.39
N ASN A 6 -1.28 -20.03 -27.19
CA ASN A 6 -2.46 -20.56 -26.49
C ASN A 6 -2.87 -21.94 -27.02
N ASP A 7 -2.64 -22.22 -28.32
CA ASP A 7 -2.88 -23.52 -28.98
C ASP A 7 -2.08 -24.67 -28.34
N LEU A 8 -0.83 -24.42 -27.93
CA LEU A 8 0.02 -25.46 -27.33
C LEU A 8 -0.45 -25.78 -25.91
N VAL A 9 -0.88 -24.74 -25.15
CA VAL A 9 -1.46 -24.90 -23.81
C VAL A 9 -2.75 -25.73 -23.89
N GLU A 10 -3.64 -25.43 -24.82
CA GLU A 10 -4.89 -26.16 -25.02
C GLU A 10 -4.64 -27.62 -25.50
N GLN A 11 -3.63 -27.85 -26.29
CA GLN A 11 -3.22 -29.21 -26.68
C GLN A 11 -2.74 -30.03 -25.48
N VAL A 12 -1.90 -29.45 -24.62
CA VAL A 12 -1.40 -30.13 -23.41
C VAL A 12 -2.52 -30.41 -22.41
N LEU A 13 -3.48 -29.47 -22.27
CA LEU A 13 -4.63 -29.64 -21.39
C LEU A 13 -5.63 -30.66 -21.93
N SER A 14 -5.86 -30.69 -23.24
CA SER A 14 -6.79 -31.65 -23.87
C SER A 14 -6.29 -33.08 -23.82
N ALA A 15 -4.97 -33.28 -23.79
CA ALA A 15 -4.33 -34.60 -23.65
C ALA A 15 -4.37 -35.15 -22.22
N ALA A 16 -4.83 -34.37 -21.24
CA ALA A 16 -4.90 -34.78 -19.86
C ALA A 16 -6.26 -35.38 -19.48
N GLU A 17 -6.27 -36.38 -18.59
CA GLU A 17 -7.49 -36.86 -17.95
C GLU A 17 -8.25 -35.70 -17.26
N PRO A 18 -9.59 -35.69 -17.27
CA PRO A 18 -10.38 -34.58 -16.73
C PRO A 18 -10.03 -34.21 -15.29
N ALA A 19 -9.68 -35.20 -14.47
CA ALA A 19 -9.30 -34.99 -13.07
C ALA A 19 -7.91 -34.34 -12.88
N GLU A 20 -7.03 -34.45 -13.88
CA GLU A 20 -5.68 -33.90 -13.83
C GLU A 20 -5.55 -32.49 -14.45
N ARG A 21 -6.57 -32.06 -15.20
CA ARG A 21 -6.54 -30.78 -15.92
C ARG A 21 -6.29 -29.56 -15.03
N PRO A 22 -6.91 -29.45 -13.84
CA PRO A 22 -6.65 -28.32 -12.95
C PRO A 22 -5.19 -28.24 -12.51
N LEU A 23 -4.59 -29.38 -12.13
CA LEU A 23 -3.20 -29.46 -11.70
C LEU A 23 -2.24 -29.15 -12.85
N ARG A 24 -2.50 -29.69 -14.04
CA ARG A 24 -1.68 -29.41 -15.25
C ARG A 24 -1.81 -27.96 -15.67
N ARG A 25 -2.99 -27.36 -15.56
CA ARG A 25 -3.17 -25.92 -15.81
C ARG A 25 -2.32 -25.09 -14.86
N GLN A 26 -2.38 -25.38 -13.59
CA GLN A 26 -1.57 -24.68 -12.57
C GLN A 26 -0.06 -24.85 -12.81
N MET A 27 0.39 -26.04 -13.23
CA MET A 27 1.79 -26.26 -13.60
C MET A 27 2.19 -25.51 -14.87
N LEU A 28 1.30 -25.43 -15.88
CA LEU A 28 1.56 -24.67 -17.09
C LEU A 28 1.60 -23.16 -16.81
N ASP A 29 0.69 -22.66 -16.02
CA ASP A 29 0.66 -21.26 -15.61
C ASP A 29 1.94 -20.89 -14.84
N LEU A 30 2.48 -21.78 -14.01
CA LEU A 30 3.77 -21.64 -13.34
C LEU A 30 4.98 -21.68 -14.29
N LEU A 31 4.93 -22.57 -15.30
CA LEU A 31 6.03 -22.74 -16.28
C LEU A 31 6.03 -21.67 -17.38
N LEU A 32 4.85 -21.12 -17.68
CA LEU A 32 4.64 -20.10 -18.70
C LEU A 32 4.55 -18.69 -18.11
N ALA A 33 4.50 -18.58 -16.77
CA ALA A 33 4.67 -17.30 -16.13
C ALA A 33 5.93 -16.65 -16.71
N PRO A 34 5.86 -15.39 -17.18
CA PRO A 34 7.06 -14.71 -17.65
C PRO A 34 8.11 -14.86 -16.56
N SER A 35 9.25 -15.47 -16.90
CA SER A 35 10.35 -15.60 -15.94
C SER A 35 10.69 -14.20 -15.47
N GLN A 36 10.37 -13.92 -14.20
CA GLN A 36 10.82 -12.67 -13.58
C GLN A 36 12.33 -12.63 -13.79
N PRO A 37 12.88 -11.56 -14.36
CA PRO A 37 14.32 -11.41 -14.36
C PRO A 37 14.79 -11.54 -12.92
N ALA A 38 15.77 -12.38 -12.67
CA ALA A 38 16.26 -12.67 -11.33
C ALA A 38 16.74 -11.41 -10.61
N HIS A 39 17.01 -10.35 -11.36
CA HIS A 39 17.42 -9.04 -10.85
C HIS A 39 17.16 -8.00 -11.93
N MET A 40 16.49 -6.89 -11.63
CA MET A 40 16.24 -5.79 -12.57
C MET A 40 16.44 -4.42 -11.90
N THR A 41 16.86 -3.45 -12.69
CA THR A 41 16.90 -2.06 -12.23
C THR A 41 15.48 -1.51 -12.04
N TYR A 42 15.34 -0.45 -11.25
CA TYR A 42 14.04 0.20 -11.07
C TYR A 42 13.42 0.67 -12.40
N GLN A 43 14.25 1.15 -13.33
CA GLN A 43 13.75 1.58 -14.65
C GLN A 43 13.24 0.40 -15.50
N GLU A 44 13.90 -0.76 -15.45
CA GLU A 44 13.42 -1.97 -16.08
C GLU A 44 12.11 -2.46 -15.43
N PHE A 45 11.99 -2.36 -14.12
CA PHE A 45 10.75 -2.63 -13.39
C PHE A 45 9.60 -1.72 -13.85
N LEU A 46 9.80 -0.41 -13.93
CA LEU A 46 8.80 0.54 -14.43
C LEU A 46 8.37 0.26 -15.88
N ASN A 47 9.28 -0.27 -16.70
CA ASN A 47 8.97 -0.64 -18.09
C ASN A 47 8.30 -2.04 -18.20
N TRP A 48 8.44 -2.87 -17.17
CA TRP A 48 7.90 -4.23 -17.11
C TRP A 48 6.51 -4.27 -16.46
N VAL A 49 6.28 -3.47 -15.42
CA VAL A 49 5.01 -3.39 -14.71
C VAL A 49 3.96 -2.67 -15.57
N ASP A 50 2.74 -3.15 -15.55
CA ASP A 50 1.57 -2.53 -16.19
C ASP A 50 0.43 -2.35 -15.18
N GLU A 51 -0.70 -1.79 -15.63
CA GLU A 51 -1.86 -1.51 -14.80
C GLU A 51 -2.50 -2.77 -14.18
N ASP A 52 -2.22 -3.94 -14.74
CA ASP A 52 -2.73 -5.24 -14.29
C ASP A 52 -1.75 -5.97 -13.35
N THR A 53 -0.54 -5.42 -13.14
CA THR A 53 0.52 -6.04 -12.36
C THR A 53 0.61 -5.42 -10.97
N LEU A 54 0.25 -6.19 -9.94
CA LEU A 54 0.40 -5.80 -8.54
C LEU A 54 1.77 -6.26 -8.03
N ALA A 55 2.75 -5.38 -8.02
CA ALA A 55 4.11 -5.70 -7.63
C ALA A 55 4.86 -4.51 -7.02
N GLU A 56 5.76 -4.81 -6.08
CA GLU A 56 6.74 -3.88 -5.53
C GLU A 56 8.14 -4.25 -6.03
N TRP A 57 9.02 -3.25 -6.15
CA TRP A 57 10.43 -3.46 -6.45
C TRP A 57 11.29 -3.20 -5.21
N MET A 58 12.20 -4.13 -4.92
CA MET A 58 13.12 -4.03 -3.79
C MET A 58 14.49 -4.56 -4.19
N ASP A 59 15.50 -3.69 -4.19
CA ASP A 59 16.91 -4.02 -4.47
C ASP A 59 17.11 -4.98 -5.65
N GLY A 60 16.37 -4.75 -6.74
CA GLY A 60 16.42 -5.56 -7.95
C GLY A 60 15.43 -6.72 -7.99
N GLU A 61 14.78 -7.07 -6.93
CA GLU A 61 13.77 -8.13 -6.87
C GLU A 61 12.36 -7.57 -7.06
N VAL A 62 11.49 -8.38 -7.67
CA VAL A 62 10.06 -8.06 -7.83
C VAL A 62 9.25 -8.90 -6.86
N ILE A 63 8.47 -8.23 -6.02
CA ILE A 63 7.60 -8.85 -5.04
C ILE A 63 6.16 -8.74 -5.52
N MET A 64 5.56 -9.86 -5.92
CA MET A 64 4.15 -9.92 -6.29
C MET A 64 3.27 -9.81 -5.06
N THR A 65 2.15 -9.08 -5.18
CA THR A 65 1.16 -8.93 -4.11
C THR A 65 -0.15 -9.64 -4.44
N SER A 66 -0.89 -10.05 -3.43
CA SER A 66 -2.19 -10.74 -3.57
C SER A 66 -3.35 -9.74 -3.61
N PRO A 67 -4.50 -10.09 -4.23
CA PRO A 67 -5.68 -9.25 -4.19
C PRO A 67 -6.15 -8.95 -2.77
N ALA A 68 -6.46 -7.69 -2.50
CA ALA A 68 -6.89 -7.21 -1.19
C ALA A 68 -8.30 -7.71 -0.81
N SER A 69 -8.51 -7.99 0.47
CA SER A 69 -9.83 -8.38 0.98
C SER A 69 -10.85 -7.22 0.93
N LEU A 70 -12.15 -7.55 0.93
CA LEU A 70 -13.20 -6.52 1.02
C LEU A 70 -13.04 -5.60 2.25
N ARG A 71 -12.58 -6.17 3.37
CA ARG A 71 -12.37 -5.40 4.60
C ARG A 71 -11.22 -4.41 4.44
N HIS A 72 -10.11 -4.84 3.87
CA HIS A 72 -8.98 -4.01 3.52
C HIS A 72 -9.42 -2.84 2.61
N GLN A 73 -10.09 -3.15 1.50
CA GLN A 73 -10.62 -2.15 0.57
C GLN A 73 -11.61 -1.17 1.21
N SER A 74 -12.43 -1.64 2.16
CA SER A 74 -13.39 -0.78 2.85
C SER A 74 -12.70 0.25 3.75
N ILE A 75 -11.66 -0.16 4.49
CA ILE A 75 -10.86 0.72 5.33
C ILE A 75 -10.07 1.71 4.46
N GLY A 76 -9.41 1.22 3.41
CA GLY A 76 -8.67 2.08 2.47
C GLY A 76 -9.56 3.16 1.85
N ARG A 77 -10.73 2.77 1.33
CA ARG A 77 -11.71 3.73 0.79
C ARG A 77 -12.19 4.74 1.84
N PHE A 78 -12.47 4.29 3.06
CA PHE A 78 -12.90 5.18 4.15
C PHE A 78 -11.83 6.22 4.47
N LEU A 79 -10.59 5.80 4.66
CA LEU A 79 -9.47 6.70 4.91
C LEU A 79 -9.21 7.63 3.73
N ALA A 80 -9.21 7.11 2.51
CA ALA A 80 -9.04 7.94 1.30
C ALA A 80 -10.06 9.07 1.22
N GLN A 81 -11.33 8.79 1.52
CA GLN A 81 -12.39 9.79 1.49
C GLN A 81 -12.26 10.80 2.65
N VAL A 82 -11.97 10.34 3.87
CA VAL A 82 -11.84 11.23 5.03
C VAL A 82 -10.60 12.12 4.87
N LEU A 83 -9.44 11.51 4.62
CA LEU A 83 -8.17 12.23 4.50
C LEU A 83 -8.15 13.12 3.25
N GLY A 84 -8.69 12.62 2.10
CA GLY A 84 -8.75 13.38 0.86
C GLY A 84 -9.56 14.67 1.01
N VAL A 85 -10.78 14.58 1.55
CA VAL A 85 -11.58 15.78 1.80
C VAL A 85 -10.92 16.70 2.83
N TYR A 86 -10.33 16.12 3.88
CA TYR A 86 -9.64 16.91 4.90
C TYR A 86 -8.46 17.70 4.31
N THR A 87 -7.60 17.05 3.55
CA THR A 87 -6.42 17.70 2.94
C THR A 87 -6.81 18.75 1.91
N GLU A 88 -7.86 18.50 1.12
CA GLU A 88 -8.41 19.45 0.17
C GLU A 88 -8.98 20.69 0.87
N GLN A 89 -9.82 20.53 1.88
CA GLN A 89 -10.43 21.65 2.62
C GLN A 89 -9.42 22.49 3.38
N CYS A 90 -8.36 21.87 3.88
CA CYS A 90 -7.30 22.53 4.64
C CYS A 90 -6.11 22.99 3.78
N ASP A 91 -6.15 22.75 2.45
CA ASP A 91 -5.07 23.08 1.49
C ASP A 91 -3.70 22.52 1.92
N LEU A 92 -3.67 21.24 2.36
CA LEU A 92 -2.48 20.61 2.96
C LEU A 92 -1.61 19.86 1.94
N GLY A 93 -2.15 19.37 0.84
CA GLY A 93 -1.45 18.54 -0.14
C GLY A 93 -2.37 17.49 -0.76
N GLU A 94 -1.77 16.36 -1.20
CA GLU A 94 -2.47 15.32 -1.98
C GLU A 94 -2.49 13.98 -1.25
N ILE A 95 -3.64 13.29 -1.32
CA ILE A 95 -3.78 11.89 -0.95
C ILE A 95 -3.71 11.04 -2.21
N ILE A 96 -2.83 10.05 -2.21
CA ILE A 96 -2.61 9.15 -3.33
C ILE A 96 -2.83 7.72 -2.87
N LEU A 97 -3.49 6.92 -3.71
CA LEU A 97 -3.82 5.52 -3.43
C LEU A 97 -2.94 4.59 -4.26
N ALA A 98 -2.76 3.37 -3.76
CA ALA A 98 -2.23 2.29 -4.58
C ALA A 98 -3.14 2.00 -5.81
N PRO A 99 -2.54 1.59 -6.96
CA PRO A 99 -1.12 1.42 -7.17
C PRO A 99 -0.42 2.75 -7.48
N PHE A 100 0.54 3.15 -6.67
CA PHE A 100 1.43 4.29 -6.92
C PHE A 100 2.73 4.09 -6.14
N GLN A 101 3.85 4.14 -6.85
CA GLN A 101 5.15 3.85 -6.27
C GLN A 101 5.66 4.98 -5.39
N MET A 102 6.17 4.65 -4.21
CA MET A 102 7.04 5.53 -3.43
C MET A 102 8.48 5.06 -3.63
N LYS A 103 9.24 5.80 -4.46
CA LYS A 103 10.62 5.47 -4.82
C LYS A 103 11.58 5.94 -3.75
N LEU A 104 12.07 5.00 -2.96
CA LEU A 104 13.14 5.20 -1.99
C LEU A 104 14.53 4.89 -2.61
N ALA A 105 15.59 4.93 -1.81
CA ALA A 105 16.96 4.71 -2.30
C ALA A 105 17.13 3.33 -2.95
N GLU A 106 16.63 2.29 -2.28
CA GLU A 106 16.83 0.88 -2.66
C GLU A 106 15.52 0.15 -2.97
N SER A 107 14.37 0.84 -2.91
CA SER A 107 13.05 0.22 -3.13
C SER A 107 12.07 1.14 -3.84
N GLY A 108 11.06 0.52 -4.49
CA GLY A 108 9.83 1.15 -4.95
C GLY A 108 8.67 0.44 -4.27
N ARG A 109 8.15 1.03 -3.20
CA ARG A 109 7.05 0.48 -2.40
C ARG A 109 5.71 1.07 -2.82
N GLU A 110 4.65 0.30 -2.69
CA GLU A 110 3.27 0.74 -2.95
C GLU A 110 2.44 0.72 -1.66
N PRO A 111 2.54 1.74 -0.81
CA PRO A 111 1.65 1.84 0.33
C PRO A 111 0.19 1.97 -0.10
N ASP A 112 -0.73 1.45 0.69
CA ASP A 112 -2.17 1.53 0.39
C ASP A 112 -2.65 2.98 0.25
N LEU A 113 -2.03 3.91 0.99
CA LEU A 113 -2.30 5.33 0.90
C LEU A 113 -1.04 6.12 1.27
N LEU A 114 -0.80 7.19 0.50
CA LEU A 114 0.22 8.20 0.75
C LEU A 114 -0.42 9.56 0.96
N PHE A 115 0.16 10.36 1.85
CA PHE A 115 -0.02 11.81 1.85
C PHE A 115 1.29 12.48 1.46
N VAL A 116 1.19 13.43 0.52
CA VAL A 116 2.31 14.28 0.10
C VAL A 116 1.93 15.72 0.40
N ALA A 117 2.67 16.35 1.31
CA ALA A 117 2.43 17.72 1.71
C ALA A 117 2.63 18.69 0.55
N LYS A 118 1.92 19.80 0.58
CA LYS A 118 1.91 20.83 -0.49
C LYS A 118 3.31 21.28 -0.90
N GLU A 119 4.21 21.46 0.06
CA GLU A 119 5.60 21.82 -0.17
C GLU A 119 6.44 20.72 -0.82
N HIS A 120 5.90 19.47 -0.90
CA HIS A 120 6.58 18.32 -1.48
C HIS A 120 5.96 17.82 -2.80
N LEU A 121 4.90 18.45 -3.29
CA LEU A 121 4.20 18.02 -4.51
C LEU A 121 5.08 17.97 -5.76
N GLN A 122 6.15 18.79 -5.83
CA GLN A 122 7.12 18.76 -6.94
C GLN A 122 7.89 17.42 -7.04
N ARG A 123 7.81 16.54 -6.02
CA ARG A 123 8.41 15.20 -6.06
C ARG A 123 7.50 14.14 -6.72
N LEU A 124 6.24 14.49 -7.01
CA LEU A 124 5.31 13.63 -7.72
C LEU A 124 5.65 13.57 -9.21
N GLY A 125 5.87 12.37 -9.71
CA GLY A 125 5.91 12.04 -11.12
C GLY A 125 4.58 11.44 -11.59
N ASP A 126 4.54 10.93 -12.82
CA ASP A 126 3.31 10.36 -13.40
C ASP A 126 2.89 9.04 -12.70
N THR A 127 3.85 8.22 -12.29
CA THR A 127 3.59 6.88 -11.72
C THR A 127 4.27 6.63 -10.38
N TYR A 128 5.08 7.57 -9.90
CA TYR A 128 5.79 7.42 -8.63
C TYR A 128 6.12 8.75 -7.96
N LEU A 129 6.27 8.69 -6.64
CA LEU A 129 6.85 9.75 -5.81
C LEU A 129 8.35 9.53 -5.66
N THR A 130 9.15 10.57 -5.89
CA THR A 130 10.59 10.55 -5.62
C THR A 130 10.89 10.86 -4.16
N GLY A 131 11.44 9.89 -3.43
CA GLY A 131 11.69 9.98 -1.99
C GLY A 131 10.49 9.65 -1.12
N PRO A 132 10.59 9.84 0.21
CA PRO A 132 9.52 9.48 1.14
C PRO A 132 8.32 10.42 1.02
N ALA A 133 7.13 9.88 1.23
CA ALA A 133 5.92 10.67 1.48
C ALA A 133 5.99 11.35 2.86
N ASP A 134 5.00 12.17 3.20
CA ASP A 134 4.87 12.75 4.53
C ASP A 134 4.11 11.81 5.47
N LEU A 135 3.17 11.01 4.93
CA LEU A 135 2.51 9.89 5.61
C LEU A 135 2.43 8.71 4.66
N ALA A 136 2.71 7.52 5.16
CA ALA A 136 2.33 6.26 4.54
C ALA A 136 1.36 5.48 5.44
N VAL A 137 0.34 4.90 4.83
CA VAL A 137 -0.62 4.02 5.51
C VAL A 137 -0.58 2.66 4.86
N GLU A 138 -0.39 1.62 5.67
CA GLU A 138 -0.47 0.21 5.27
C GLU A 138 -1.62 -0.46 6.02
N ILE A 139 -2.50 -1.13 5.30
CA ILE A 139 -3.57 -1.94 5.86
C ILE A 139 -3.13 -3.39 5.76
N VAL A 140 -2.78 -3.95 6.90
CA VAL A 140 -2.13 -5.26 7.00
C VAL A 140 -3.01 -6.39 6.45
N SER A 141 -2.43 -7.18 5.55
CA SER A 141 -2.94 -8.49 5.16
C SER A 141 -2.13 -9.61 5.84
N PRO A 142 -2.63 -10.85 5.89
CA PRO A 142 -1.85 -11.97 6.43
C PRO A 142 -0.50 -12.14 5.75
N GLU A 143 -0.44 -11.88 4.45
CA GLU A 143 0.75 -12.03 3.62
C GLU A 143 1.74 -10.87 3.78
N SER A 144 1.26 -9.66 4.06
CA SER A 144 2.10 -8.45 4.19
C SER A 144 2.62 -8.22 5.61
N ALA A 145 1.98 -8.79 6.63
CA ALA A 145 2.20 -8.47 8.05
C ALA A 145 3.68 -8.49 8.49
N GLY A 146 4.47 -9.44 7.99
CA GLY A 146 5.90 -9.54 8.30
C GLY A 146 6.73 -8.44 7.63
N ARG A 147 6.39 -8.09 6.37
CA ARG A 147 7.06 -7.02 5.63
C ARG A 147 6.72 -5.64 6.20
N ASP A 148 5.45 -5.40 6.49
CA ASP A 148 4.98 -4.09 6.97
C ASP A 148 5.57 -3.76 8.35
N ARG A 149 5.68 -4.77 9.26
CA ARG A 149 6.29 -4.60 10.59
C ARG A 149 7.81 -4.74 10.62
N GLY A 150 8.41 -5.23 9.55
CA GLY A 150 9.84 -5.47 9.41
C GLY A 150 10.48 -4.56 8.38
N GLU A 151 10.59 -5.04 7.15
CA GLU A 151 11.33 -4.38 6.08
C GLU A 151 10.85 -2.95 5.81
N LYS A 152 9.53 -2.76 5.57
CA LYS A 152 8.96 -1.43 5.30
C LYS A 152 9.15 -0.47 6.48
N PHE A 153 8.98 -0.96 7.71
CA PHE A 153 9.20 -0.15 8.91
C PHE A 153 10.61 0.45 8.93
N TYR A 154 11.65 -0.37 8.76
CA TYR A 154 13.04 0.10 8.77
C TYR A 154 13.41 0.94 7.54
N GLU A 155 12.84 0.63 6.39
CA GLU A 155 13.05 1.42 5.17
C GLU A 155 12.45 2.81 5.29
N TYR A 156 11.21 2.90 5.78
CA TYR A 156 10.50 4.19 5.96
C TYR A 156 11.19 5.04 7.03
N GLU A 157 11.61 4.41 8.13
CA GLU A 157 12.40 5.09 9.16
C GLU A 157 13.72 5.64 8.58
N ARG A 158 14.49 4.81 7.89
CA ARG A 158 15.76 5.21 7.25
C ARG A 158 15.58 6.29 6.20
N ALA A 159 14.49 6.25 5.46
CA ALA A 159 14.15 7.25 4.46
C ALA A 159 13.71 8.59 5.07
N GLY A 160 13.44 8.64 6.37
CA GLY A 160 12.96 9.82 7.07
C GLY A 160 11.50 10.13 6.81
N LEU A 161 10.65 9.11 6.53
CA LEU A 161 9.21 9.28 6.38
C LEU A 161 8.62 9.72 7.73
N PRO A 162 8.00 10.92 7.83
CA PRO A 162 7.68 11.52 9.13
C PRO A 162 6.62 10.77 9.94
N GLU A 163 5.63 10.15 9.26
CA GLU A 163 4.53 9.46 9.92
C GLU A 163 4.14 8.18 9.18
N TYR A 164 4.05 7.06 9.89
CA TYR A 164 3.70 5.75 9.35
C TYR A 164 2.55 5.13 10.13
N TRP A 165 1.45 4.78 9.45
CA TRP A 165 0.30 4.11 10.05
C TRP A 165 0.24 2.67 9.58
N LEU A 166 0.16 1.75 10.55
CA LEU A 166 0.01 0.33 10.32
C LEU A 166 -1.31 -0.14 10.92
N LEU A 167 -2.25 -0.52 10.07
CA LEU A 167 -3.62 -0.84 10.46
C LEU A 167 -3.91 -2.31 10.21
N ASP A 168 -4.10 -3.07 11.29
CA ASP A 168 -4.37 -4.51 11.23
C ASP A 168 -5.86 -4.80 11.50
N PRO A 169 -6.67 -5.05 10.45
CA PRO A 169 -8.10 -5.29 10.60
C PRO A 169 -8.43 -6.61 11.29
N GLN A 170 -7.52 -7.60 11.27
CA GLN A 170 -7.75 -8.92 11.86
C GLN A 170 -7.63 -8.87 13.37
N THR A 171 -6.60 -8.20 13.86
CA THR A 171 -6.35 -8.03 15.30
C THR A 171 -6.99 -6.77 15.86
N ARG A 172 -7.59 -5.92 15.00
CA ARG A 172 -8.13 -4.59 15.34
C ARG A 172 -7.09 -3.72 16.04
N ARG A 173 -5.88 -3.73 15.52
CA ARG A 173 -4.75 -2.97 16.06
C ARG A 173 -4.34 -1.88 15.08
N ALA A 174 -4.21 -0.66 15.57
CA ALA A 174 -3.59 0.45 14.87
C ALA A 174 -2.27 0.80 15.56
N GLU A 175 -1.22 0.91 14.78
CA GLU A 175 0.10 1.31 15.20
C GLU A 175 0.46 2.60 14.45
N PHE A 176 0.69 3.68 15.19
CA PHE A 176 1.03 4.98 14.62
C PHE A 176 2.47 5.31 15.00
N TYR A 177 3.34 5.33 14.00
CA TYR A 177 4.75 5.64 14.19
C TYR A 177 5.02 7.06 13.75
N GLN A 178 5.66 7.83 14.61
CA GLN A 178 6.05 9.22 14.36
C GLN A 178 7.56 9.34 14.45
N MET A 179 8.19 10.06 13.51
CA MET A 179 9.62 10.29 13.49
C MET A 179 10.03 11.23 14.62
N GLY A 180 10.91 10.76 15.49
CA GLY A 180 11.50 11.58 16.54
C GLY A 180 12.68 12.42 16.05
N PRO A 181 13.16 13.36 16.87
CA PRO A 181 14.27 14.24 16.52
C PRO A 181 15.60 13.50 16.31
N GLU A 182 15.72 12.29 16.83
CA GLU A 182 16.88 11.40 16.65
C GLU A 182 16.81 10.59 15.33
N GLY A 183 15.75 10.75 14.52
CA GLY A 183 15.58 10.04 13.26
C GLY A 183 15.12 8.58 13.45
N GLN A 184 14.43 8.28 14.55
CA GLN A 184 13.84 6.98 14.84
C GLN A 184 12.35 7.09 15.06
N TYR A 185 11.63 6.02 14.73
CA TYR A 185 10.20 5.94 14.97
C TYR A 185 9.87 5.72 16.45
N HIS A 186 8.91 6.50 16.92
CA HIS A 186 8.24 6.27 18.20
C HIS A 186 6.81 5.83 17.97
N LEU A 187 6.40 4.76 18.62
CA LEU A 187 5.00 4.33 18.63
C LEU A 187 4.19 5.32 19.48
N THR A 188 3.28 6.04 18.82
CA THR A 188 2.36 6.98 19.46
C THR A 188 1.03 6.31 19.67
N ALA A 189 0.63 6.17 20.94
CA ALA A 189 -0.68 5.61 21.28
C ALA A 189 -1.79 6.65 21.09
N ALA A 190 -3.01 6.17 20.81
CA ALA A 190 -4.21 6.97 20.97
C ALA A 190 -4.37 7.40 22.44
N ASP A 191 -5.01 8.53 22.66
CA ASP A 191 -5.29 9.04 24.01
C ASP A 191 -6.33 8.17 24.76
N THR A 192 -6.69 8.56 25.99
CA THR A 192 -7.64 7.83 26.84
C THR A 192 -9.05 7.75 26.25
N GLU A 193 -9.37 8.60 25.28
CA GLU A 193 -10.64 8.60 24.54
C GLU A 193 -10.56 7.79 23.23
N GLY A 194 -9.41 7.16 22.97
CA GLY A 194 -9.15 6.39 21.76
C GLY A 194 -8.90 7.26 20.51
N VAL A 195 -8.45 8.49 20.71
CA VAL A 195 -8.19 9.45 19.64
C VAL A 195 -6.69 9.54 19.35
N TYR A 196 -6.33 9.30 18.11
CA TYR A 196 -4.99 9.55 17.57
C TYR A 196 -4.96 10.93 16.89
N ARG A 197 -3.82 11.64 16.98
CA ARG A 197 -3.60 12.94 16.32
C ARG A 197 -2.38 12.88 15.43
N SER A 198 -2.58 13.20 14.15
CA SER A 198 -1.49 13.25 13.16
C SER A 198 -0.56 14.43 13.42
N VAL A 199 0.72 14.24 13.18
CA VAL A 199 1.72 15.32 13.24
C VAL A 199 1.96 15.96 11.88
N VAL A 200 1.67 15.24 10.78
CA VAL A 200 1.87 15.73 9.40
C VAL A 200 0.59 16.29 8.78
N LEU A 201 -0.56 16.02 9.39
CA LEU A 201 -1.86 16.58 9.00
C LEU A 201 -2.37 17.49 10.14
N PRO A 202 -1.99 18.77 10.15
CA PRO A 202 -2.29 19.67 11.26
C PRO A 202 -3.80 19.73 11.58
N GLY A 203 -4.16 19.46 12.83
CA GLY A 203 -5.55 19.46 13.30
C GLY A 203 -6.31 18.17 13.04
N LEU A 204 -5.82 17.26 12.23
CA LEU A 204 -6.44 15.96 12.00
C LEU A 204 -6.36 15.10 13.26
N TRP A 205 -7.50 14.56 13.63
CA TRP A 205 -7.58 13.51 14.63
C TRP A 205 -8.44 12.35 14.11
N LEU A 206 -8.14 11.14 14.58
CA LEU A 206 -8.82 9.91 14.20
C LEU A 206 -9.23 9.15 15.45
N ARG A 207 -10.51 8.87 15.61
CA ARG A 207 -10.97 7.92 16.62
C ARG A 207 -10.68 6.51 16.09
N VAL A 208 -9.79 5.79 16.74
CA VAL A 208 -9.28 4.48 16.27
C VAL A 208 -10.41 3.46 16.11
N ASP A 209 -11.42 3.50 16.97
CA ASP A 209 -12.58 2.61 16.88
C ASP A 209 -13.40 2.77 15.59
N TRP A 210 -13.33 3.90 14.89
CA TRP A 210 -13.98 4.03 13.59
C TRP A 210 -13.49 3.00 12.60
N LEU A 211 -12.20 2.68 12.62
CA LEU A 211 -11.59 1.71 11.71
C LEU A 211 -12.12 0.29 11.90
N TRP A 212 -12.68 -0.02 13.08
CA TRP A 212 -13.11 -1.38 13.45
C TRP A 212 -14.61 -1.60 13.37
N GLN A 213 -15.39 -0.56 13.14
CA GLN A 213 -16.85 -0.65 13.01
C GLN A 213 -17.27 -1.42 11.76
N GLN A 214 -18.43 -2.08 11.83
CA GLN A 214 -19.07 -2.76 10.70
C GLN A 214 -20.57 -2.51 10.78
N PRO A 215 -21.13 -1.66 9.89
CA PRO A 215 -20.42 -0.90 8.84
C PRO A 215 -19.51 0.16 9.41
N LEU A 216 -18.53 0.63 8.61
CA LEU A 216 -17.71 1.81 8.94
C LEU A 216 -18.61 3.05 9.09
N PRO A 217 -18.19 4.06 9.84
CA PRO A 217 -18.93 5.31 9.98
C PRO A 217 -19.19 5.96 8.62
N ARG A 218 -20.26 6.75 8.55
CA ARG A 218 -20.50 7.57 7.35
C ARG A 218 -19.44 8.66 7.26
N VAL A 219 -18.79 8.77 6.11
CA VAL A 219 -17.71 9.75 5.89
C VAL A 219 -18.15 11.18 6.21
N LEU A 220 -19.36 11.59 5.78
CA LEU A 220 -19.86 12.93 6.09
C LEU A 220 -20.05 13.20 7.59
N ASP A 221 -20.41 12.19 8.36
CA ASP A 221 -20.56 12.36 9.81
C ASP A 221 -19.20 12.56 10.49
N VAL A 222 -18.20 11.78 10.04
CA VAL A 222 -16.80 11.94 10.49
C VAL A 222 -16.25 13.32 10.10
N LEU A 223 -16.48 13.77 8.87
CA LEU A 223 -16.01 15.08 8.41
C LEU A 223 -16.67 16.25 9.17
N ARG A 224 -17.95 16.10 9.58
CA ARG A 224 -18.60 17.07 10.47
C ARG A 224 -17.97 17.08 11.87
N GLU A 225 -17.65 15.90 12.42
CA GLU A 225 -16.94 15.83 13.70
C GLU A 225 -15.55 16.47 13.62
N LEU A 226 -14.87 16.33 12.46
CA LEU A 226 -13.60 17.00 12.19
C LEU A 226 -13.72 18.50 11.92
N GLY A 227 -14.95 19.01 11.71
CA GLY A 227 -15.22 20.44 11.49
C GLY A 227 -14.86 20.95 10.10
N VAL A 228 -14.81 20.07 9.09
CA VAL A 228 -14.43 20.44 7.71
C VAL A 228 -15.61 20.51 6.73
N VAL A 229 -16.81 20.04 7.13
CA VAL A 229 -18.07 20.14 6.36
C VAL A 229 -19.26 20.43 7.25
#